data_1819cbe4b445fa8d09d89afd61dca319
#
_entry.id   1819cbe4b445fa8d09d89afd61dca319
#
_cell.length_a   1.000
_cell.length_b   1.000
_cell.length_c   1.000
_cell.angle_alpha   90.00
_cell.angle_beta   90.00
_cell.angle_gamma   90.00
#
_symmetry.space_group_name_H-M   'P 1'
#
loop_
_entity.id
_entity.type
_entity.pdbx_description
1 polymer ?
#
loop_
_entity_poly.entity_id
_entity_poly.type
_entity_poly.pdbx_seq_one_letter_code
_entity_poly.pdbx_strand_id
1 'polypeptide(L)'
;MMFFDGGGVTFTGGEACLQSAELILLLKKLKECGIHTAIETNGSVPALKEICEYIDYLIVDFKHYDDSEHIRWTGVSNKNTKEFIEYAFKEKFEIHIRIPVINGVNDNPFGFVDYFKQFDTSNADFEFLAYHEFGKDKWNGKYEIENGFVLPEKIKEFTELFEKHGLKTVVT
;
A
#
# COMPACT_ATOMS: atom_id res chain seq x y z
N MET A 1 -11.24 28.35 -2.89
CA MET A 1 -11.46 27.08 -3.60
C MET A 1 -10.15 26.32 -3.54
N MET A 2 -10.09 25.11 -2.96
CA MET A 2 -8.84 24.38 -2.71
C MET A 2 -8.32 23.55 -3.90
N PHE A 3 -9.07 23.46 -5.00
CA PHE A 3 -8.78 22.52 -6.12
C PHE A 3 -8.63 23.25 -7.46
N PHE A 4 -7.84 24.34 -7.48
CA PHE A 4 -7.67 25.15 -8.68
C PHE A 4 -6.96 24.41 -9.84
N ASP A 5 -6.16 23.41 -9.54
CA ASP A 5 -5.31 22.70 -10.51
C ASP A 5 -5.67 21.20 -10.64
N GLY A 6 -6.92 20.83 -10.41
CA GLY A 6 -7.36 19.44 -10.54
C GLY A 6 -6.99 18.54 -9.35
N GLY A 7 -6.80 19.11 -8.17
CA GLY A 7 -6.54 18.37 -6.93
C GLY A 7 -7.74 17.53 -6.46
N GLY A 8 -7.51 16.66 -5.47
CA GLY A 8 -8.52 15.76 -4.91
C GLY A 8 -8.45 15.66 -3.39
N VAL A 9 -9.09 14.64 -2.86
CA VAL A 9 -9.07 14.30 -1.43
C VAL A 9 -8.44 12.93 -1.26
N THR A 10 -7.40 12.85 -0.42
CA THR A 10 -6.81 11.59 0.02
C THR A 10 -7.28 11.26 1.42
N PHE A 11 -7.86 10.08 1.58
CA PHE A 11 -8.24 9.53 2.88
C PHE A 11 -7.08 8.72 3.42
N THR A 12 -6.60 9.08 4.59
CA THR A 12 -5.48 8.45 5.29
C THR A 12 -5.72 8.48 6.80
N GLY A 13 -4.78 8.03 7.58
CA GLY A 13 -4.86 8.03 9.05
C GLY A 13 -4.54 6.66 9.61
N GLY A 14 -5.14 6.19 10.71
CA GLY A 14 -4.92 4.84 11.22
C GLY A 14 -5.27 3.77 10.17
N GLU A 15 -6.56 3.51 9.97
CA GLU A 15 -7.09 2.73 8.84
C GLU A 15 -8.47 3.33 8.49
N ALA A 16 -8.52 4.12 7.42
CA ALA A 16 -9.73 4.85 7.02
C ALA A 16 -10.90 3.90 6.69
N CYS A 17 -10.61 2.70 6.19
CA CYS A 17 -11.62 1.73 5.79
C CYS A 17 -12.38 1.07 6.95
N LEU A 18 -11.93 1.24 8.19
CA LEU A 18 -12.68 0.77 9.37
C LEU A 18 -14.02 1.49 9.56
N GLN A 19 -14.15 2.71 9.03
CA GLN A 19 -15.37 3.50 9.05
C GLN A 19 -16.07 3.43 7.68
N SER A 20 -16.19 2.23 7.13
CA SER A 20 -16.60 1.99 5.74
C SER A 20 -17.95 2.61 5.37
N ALA A 21 -18.95 2.54 6.23
CA ALA A 21 -20.28 3.06 5.95
C ALA A 21 -20.29 4.60 5.77
N GLU A 22 -19.66 5.31 6.71
CA GLU A 22 -19.52 6.76 6.67
C GLU A 22 -18.62 7.21 5.52
N LEU A 23 -17.53 6.46 5.28
CA LEU A 23 -16.61 6.71 4.20
C LEU A 23 -17.30 6.59 2.84
N ILE A 24 -18.07 5.54 2.59
CA ILE A 24 -18.83 5.35 1.35
C ILE A 24 -19.81 6.50 1.12
N LEU A 25 -20.52 6.95 2.15
CA LEU A 25 -21.44 8.09 2.04
C LEU A 25 -20.70 9.37 1.62
N LEU A 26 -19.51 9.60 2.19
CA LEU A 26 -18.70 10.76 1.86
C LEU A 26 -18.13 10.66 0.43
N LEU A 27 -17.61 9.50 0.05
CA LEU A 27 -17.07 9.25 -1.29
C LEU A 27 -18.12 9.45 -2.38
N LYS A 28 -19.35 8.96 -2.18
CA LYS A 28 -20.47 9.21 -3.10
C LYS A 28 -20.71 10.70 -3.32
N LYS A 29 -20.72 11.50 -2.26
CA LYS A 29 -20.89 12.96 -2.36
C LYS A 29 -19.73 13.64 -3.08
N LEU A 30 -18.48 13.21 -2.81
CA LEU A 30 -17.32 13.76 -3.49
C LEU A 30 -17.36 13.44 -4.99
N LYS A 31 -17.76 12.22 -5.36
CA LYS A 31 -17.94 11.81 -6.74
C LYS A 31 -19.03 12.62 -7.46
N GLU A 32 -20.17 12.87 -6.80
CA GLU A 32 -21.21 13.75 -7.31
C GLU A 32 -20.73 15.19 -7.55
N CYS A 33 -19.76 15.65 -6.76
CA CYS A 33 -19.10 16.96 -6.92
C CYS A 33 -17.97 16.96 -7.94
N GLY A 34 -17.65 15.83 -8.58
CA GLY A 34 -16.51 15.70 -9.53
C GLY A 34 -15.16 15.85 -8.86
N ILE A 35 -15.04 15.54 -7.56
CA ILE A 35 -13.80 15.62 -6.81
C ILE A 35 -13.10 14.26 -6.87
N HIS A 36 -11.86 14.25 -7.38
CA HIS A 36 -11.02 13.06 -7.41
C HIS A 36 -10.67 12.58 -6.00
N THR A 37 -10.71 11.27 -5.78
CA THR A 37 -10.51 10.66 -4.47
C THR A 37 -9.41 9.61 -4.48
N ALA A 38 -8.58 9.62 -3.44
CA ALA A 38 -7.60 8.59 -3.17
C ALA A 38 -7.75 8.04 -1.75
N ILE A 39 -7.33 6.81 -1.53
CA ILE A 39 -7.29 6.20 -0.20
C ILE A 39 -5.96 5.51 0.07
N GLU A 40 -5.42 5.75 1.26
CA GLU A 40 -4.29 4.98 1.81
C GLU A 40 -4.81 3.94 2.79
N THR A 41 -4.46 2.68 2.56
CA THR A 41 -4.94 1.55 3.36
C THR A 41 -3.87 0.45 3.50
N ASN A 42 -3.96 -0.34 4.55
CA ASN A 42 -3.18 -1.58 4.66
C ASN A 42 -3.81 -2.77 3.92
N GLY A 43 -4.94 -2.58 3.27
CA GLY A 43 -5.62 -3.60 2.48
C GLY A 43 -6.33 -4.69 3.29
N SER A 44 -6.37 -4.63 4.61
CA SER A 44 -6.86 -5.73 5.45
C SER A 44 -8.37 -5.75 5.68
N VAL A 45 -9.07 -4.65 5.37
CA VAL A 45 -10.49 -4.48 5.67
C VAL A 45 -11.36 -5.07 4.56
N PRO A 46 -12.24 -6.06 4.84
CA PRO A 46 -13.08 -6.70 3.80
C PRO A 46 -13.98 -5.74 3.02
N ALA A 47 -14.43 -4.65 3.63
CA ALA A 47 -15.26 -3.63 2.99
C ALA A 47 -14.55 -2.84 1.88
N LEU A 48 -13.23 -2.98 1.72
CA LEU A 48 -12.47 -2.31 0.66
C LEU A 48 -13.01 -2.59 -0.74
N LYS A 49 -13.49 -3.80 -1.01
CA LYS A 49 -14.06 -4.16 -2.32
C LYS A 49 -15.27 -3.29 -2.69
N GLU A 50 -16.09 -2.91 -1.69
CA GLU A 50 -17.21 -1.99 -1.90
C GLU A 50 -16.74 -0.54 -2.00
N ILE A 51 -15.77 -0.14 -1.19
CA ILE A 51 -15.20 1.22 -1.19
C ILE A 51 -14.57 1.54 -2.55
N CYS A 52 -13.89 0.58 -3.20
CA CYS A 52 -13.24 0.74 -4.51
C CYS A 52 -14.15 1.25 -5.61
N GLU A 53 -15.45 0.98 -5.54
CA GLU A 53 -16.41 1.48 -6.54
C GLU A 53 -16.52 3.02 -6.55
N TYR A 54 -16.06 3.67 -5.48
CA TYR A 54 -16.17 5.12 -5.28
C TYR A 54 -14.82 5.83 -5.18
N ILE A 55 -13.71 5.09 -5.31
CA ILE A 55 -12.33 5.61 -5.25
C ILE A 55 -11.75 5.66 -6.65
N ASP A 56 -11.03 6.74 -6.96
CA ASP A 56 -10.34 6.91 -8.24
C ASP A 56 -8.90 6.38 -8.17
N TYR A 57 -8.27 6.37 -6.98
CA TYR A 57 -6.89 5.94 -6.83
C TYR A 57 -6.66 5.21 -5.49
N LEU A 58 -6.13 3.99 -5.57
CA LEU A 58 -5.86 3.13 -4.43
C LEU A 58 -4.37 3.17 -4.08
N ILE A 59 -4.05 3.45 -2.82
CA ILE A 59 -2.69 3.37 -2.28
C ILE A 59 -2.69 2.29 -1.20
N VAL A 60 -1.95 1.20 -1.44
CA VAL A 60 -1.96 0.02 -0.55
C VAL A 60 -0.57 -0.27 0.00
N ASP A 61 -0.44 -0.29 1.31
CA ASP A 61 0.78 -0.71 1.99
C ASP A 61 0.91 -2.23 1.98
N PHE A 62 1.87 -2.77 1.25
CA PHE A 62 2.19 -4.20 1.23
C PHE A 62 3.48 -4.47 1.99
N LYS A 63 3.36 -4.87 3.26
CA LYS A 63 4.49 -4.90 4.20
C LYS A 63 5.37 -6.13 4.08
N HIS A 64 4.80 -7.29 3.71
CA HIS A 64 5.55 -8.53 3.51
C HIS A 64 4.78 -9.51 2.62
N TYR A 65 5.48 -10.24 1.74
CA TYR A 65 4.91 -11.29 0.90
C TYR A 65 4.67 -12.61 1.65
N ASP A 66 5.46 -12.92 2.67
CA ASP A 66 5.28 -14.11 3.52
C ASP A 66 4.33 -13.82 4.67
N ASP A 67 3.33 -14.69 4.88
CA ASP A 67 2.30 -14.48 5.90
C ASP A 67 2.84 -14.66 7.32
N SER A 68 3.75 -15.60 7.53
CA SER A 68 4.33 -15.86 8.86
C SER A 68 5.21 -14.70 9.33
N GLU A 69 6.02 -14.14 8.43
CA GLU A 69 6.80 -12.95 8.72
C GLU A 69 5.91 -11.71 8.89
N HIS A 70 4.85 -11.59 8.08
CA HIS A 70 3.89 -10.50 8.27
C HIS A 70 3.22 -10.55 9.65
N ILE A 71 2.78 -11.74 10.09
CA ILE A 71 2.20 -11.95 11.43
C ILE A 71 3.22 -11.62 12.51
N ARG A 72 4.47 -12.07 12.35
CA ARG A 72 5.55 -11.80 13.30
C ARG A 72 5.75 -10.31 13.57
N TRP A 73 5.74 -9.49 12.51
CA TRP A 73 6.07 -8.07 12.59
C TRP A 73 4.87 -7.14 12.76
N THR A 74 3.66 -7.58 12.38
CA THR A 74 2.44 -6.76 12.44
C THR A 74 1.39 -7.29 13.41
N GLY A 75 1.52 -8.54 13.85
CA GLY A 75 0.54 -9.23 14.69
C GLY A 75 -0.68 -9.77 13.93
N VAL A 76 -0.78 -9.55 12.61
CA VAL A 76 -1.94 -9.97 11.79
C VAL A 76 -1.51 -10.64 10.49
N SER A 77 -2.37 -11.49 9.91
CA SER A 77 -2.16 -12.13 8.62
C SER A 77 -2.29 -11.11 7.47
N ASN A 78 -1.48 -11.28 6.41
CA ASN A 78 -1.58 -10.50 5.19
C ASN A 78 -2.58 -11.07 4.17
N LYS A 79 -3.32 -12.11 4.54
CA LYS A 79 -4.24 -12.82 3.64
C LYS A 79 -5.27 -11.88 3.00
N ASN A 80 -5.94 -11.07 3.82
CA ASN A 80 -6.93 -10.11 3.33
C ASN A 80 -6.30 -9.07 2.40
N THR A 81 -5.12 -8.57 2.73
CA THR A 81 -4.36 -7.61 1.90
C THR A 81 -4.04 -8.23 0.53
N LYS A 82 -3.56 -9.48 0.50
CA LYS A 82 -3.30 -10.22 -0.74
C LYS A 82 -4.57 -10.41 -1.56
N GLU A 83 -5.63 -10.92 -0.96
CA GLU A 83 -6.93 -11.13 -1.61
C GLU A 83 -7.49 -9.81 -2.19
N PHE A 84 -7.26 -8.68 -1.52
CA PHE A 84 -7.66 -7.38 -2.01
C PHE A 84 -6.81 -6.91 -3.19
N ILE A 85 -5.48 -7.02 -3.13
CA ILE A 85 -4.57 -6.65 -4.22
C ILE A 85 -4.87 -7.49 -5.47
N GLU A 86 -5.06 -8.81 -5.32
CA GLU A 86 -5.42 -9.72 -6.40
C GLU A 86 -6.77 -9.35 -7.04
N TYR A 87 -7.75 -8.95 -6.22
CA TYR A 87 -9.02 -8.42 -6.68
C TYR A 87 -8.81 -7.12 -7.47
N ALA A 88 -8.03 -6.16 -6.97
CA ALA A 88 -7.76 -4.90 -7.64
C ALA A 88 -7.07 -5.10 -9.01
N PHE A 89 -6.13 -6.04 -9.12
CA PHE A 89 -5.50 -6.40 -10.39
C PHE A 89 -6.52 -6.98 -11.38
N LYS A 90 -7.36 -7.91 -10.92
CA LYS A 90 -8.38 -8.56 -11.75
C LYS A 90 -9.42 -7.57 -12.28
N GLU A 91 -9.91 -6.69 -11.42
CA GLU A 91 -10.93 -5.69 -11.79
C GLU A 91 -10.32 -4.43 -12.43
N LYS A 92 -8.98 -4.38 -12.59
CA LYS A 92 -8.26 -3.29 -13.25
C LYS A 92 -8.42 -1.92 -12.57
N PHE A 93 -8.53 -1.90 -11.26
CA PHE A 93 -8.42 -0.65 -10.51
C PHE A 93 -6.99 -0.10 -10.60
N GLU A 94 -6.83 1.21 -10.76
CA GLU A 94 -5.51 1.84 -10.61
C GLU A 94 -5.05 1.73 -9.16
N ILE A 95 -3.90 1.08 -8.96
CA ILE A 95 -3.38 0.79 -7.63
C ILE A 95 -1.90 1.14 -7.51
N HIS A 96 -1.57 1.89 -6.47
CA HIS A 96 -0.22 2.21 -6.05
C HIS A 96 0.17 1.35 -4.85
N ILE A 97 1.13 0.47 -5.03
CA ILE A 97 1.58 -0.44 -3.97
C ILE A 97 2.85 0.11 -3.34
N ARG A 98 2.76 0.46 -2.06
CA ARG A 98 3.90 0.91 -1.29
C ARG A 98 4.49 -0.23 -0.47
N ILE A 99 5.79 -0.40 -0.57
CA ILE A 99 6.54 -1.41 0.17
C ILE A 99 7.53 -0.68 1.07
N PRO A 100 7.27 -0.59 2.39
CA PRO A 100 8.25 -0.09 3.34
C PRO A 100 9.39 -1.09 3.45
N VAL A 101 10.61 -0.69 3.10
CA VAL A 101 11.80 -1.55 3.12
C VAL A 101 12.52 -1.36 4.45
N ILE A 102 12.58 -2.44 5.24
CA ILE A 102 13.12 -2.45 6.60
C ILE A 102 14.25 -3.48 6.68
N ASN A 103 15.45 -3.02 7.02
CA ASN A 103 16.63 -3.88 7.15
C ASN A 103 16.40 -5.02 8.16
N GLY A 104 16.72 -6.25 7.76
CA GLY A 104 16.55 -7.46 8.56
C GLY A 104 15.10 -7.93 8.73
N VAL A 105 14.13 -7.28 8.08
CA VAL A 105 12.70 -7.66 8.12
C VAL A 105 12.22 -8.10 6.75
N ASN A 106 12.24 -7.20 5.78
CA ASN A 106 11.71 -7.42 4.44
C ASN A 106 12.62 -6.86 3.33
N ASP A 107 13.92 -6.75 3.59
CA ASP A 107 14.93 -6.16 2.70
C ASP A 107 15.42 -7.09 1.58
N ASN A 108 14.69 -8.17 1.31
CA ASN A 108 14.94 -9.06 0.18
C ASN A 108 13.87 -8.87 -0.91
N PRO A 109 14.22 -8.29 -2.08
CA PRO A 109 13.23 -7.99 -3.13
C PRO A 109 12.71 -9.22 -3.88
N PHE A 110 13.45 -10.34 -3.88
CA PHE A 110 13.09 -11.51 -4.71
C PHE A 110 11.72 -12.08 -4.37
N GLY A 111 11.38 -12.21 -3.10
CA GLY A 111 10.08 -12.76 -2.70
C GLY A 111 8.90 -11.86 -3.09
N PHE A 112 9.10 -10.53 -3.09
CA PHE A 112 8.09 -9.59 -3.60
C PHE A 112 7.91 -9.74 -5.11
N VAL A 113 9.01 -9.79 -5.88
CA VAL A 113 8.95 -10.00 -7.32
C VAL A 113 8.29 -11.35 -7.64
N ASP A 114 8.65 -12.41 -6.94
CA ASP A 114 8.07 -13.74 -7.14
C ASP A 114 6.56 -13.77 -6.86
N TYR A 115 6.09 -12.95 -5.93
CA TYR A 115 4.66 -12.79 -5.68
C TYR A 115 3.98 -11.99 -6.79
N PHE A 116 4.49 -10.80 -7.15
CA PHE A 116 3.80 -9.91 -8.08
C PHE A 116 3.87 -10.33 -9.54
N LYS A 117 4.96 -10.97 -9.99
CA LYS A 117 5.11 -11.44 -11.38
C LYS A 117 4.08 -12.48 -11.82
N GLN A 118 3.30 -13.04 -10.89
CA GLN A 118 2.25 -14.02 -11.19
C GLN A 118 0.96 -13.36 -11.72
N PHE A 119 0.83 -12.04 -11.60
CA PHE A 119 -0.37 -11.29 -11.93
C PHE A 119 -0.16 -10.36 -13.13
N ASP A 120 -1.25 -9.97 -13.75
CA ASP A 120 -1.26 -8.84 -14.68
C ASP A 120 -1.29 -7.53 -13.87
N THR A 121 -0.13 -6.90 -13.73
CA THR A 121 0.07 -5.67 -12.97
C THR A 121 0.06 -4.41 -13.84
N SER A 122 -0.53 -4.47 -15.04
CA SER A 122 -0.56 -3.34 -16.00
C SER A 122 -1.25 -2.07 -15.48
N ASN A 123 -2.07 -2.21 -14.45
CA ASN A 123 -2.81 -1.14 -13.76
C ASN A 123 -2.16 -0.75 -12.42
N ALA A 124 -0.95 -1.23 -12.14
CA ALA A 124 -0.26 -0.99 -10.88
C ALA A 124 1.08 -0.30 -11.08
N ASP A 125 1.47 0.46 -10.08
CA ASP A 125 2.86 0.88 -9.88
C ASP A 125 3.32 0.62 -8.44
N PHE A 126 4.65 0.58 -8.27
CA PHE A 126 5.28 0.18 -7.02
C PHE A 126 6.23 1.26 -6.52
N GLU A 127 6.12 1.60 -5.25
CA GLU A 127 7.00 2.52 -4.54
C GLU A 127 7.68 1.83 -3.37
N PHE A 128 8.98 2.07 -3.21
CA PHE A 128 9.77 1.56 -2.10
C PHE A 128 10.11 2.68 -1.13
N LEU A 129 9.58 2.57 0.09
CA LEU A 129 9.78 3.56 1.13
C LEU A 129 10.92 3.11 2.06
N ALA A 130 11.98 3.89 2.14
CA ALA A 130 13.01 3.64 3.14
C ALA A 130 12.44 3.76 4.56
N TYR A 131 12.80 2.81 5.43
CA TYR A 131 12.38 2.82 6.81
C TYR A 131 12.68 4.14 7.53
N HIS A 132 11.74 4.59 8.36
CA HIS A 132 11.87 5.74 9.24
C HIS A 132 11.22 5.49 10.61
N GLU A 133 11.66 6.20 11.65
CA GLU A 133 11.18 6.01 13.03
C GLU A 133 10.03 6.95 13.45
N PHE A 134 9.36 7.63 12.52
CA PHE A 134 8.29 8.60 12.86
C PHE A 134 7.10 7.99 13.63
N GLY A 135 6.90 6.68 13.53
CA GLY A 135 5.86 5.94 14.26
C GLY A 135 6.32 5.31 15.58
N LYS A 136 7.58 5.42 15.96
CA LYS A 136 8.17 4.72 17.10
C LYS A 136 7.48 5.05 18.42
N ASP A 137 7.11 6.30 18.62
CA ASP A 137 6.43 6.76 19.84
C ASP A 137 4.98 6.25 19.98
N LYS A 138 4.41 5.68 18.92
CA LYS A 138 3.08 5.06 18.94
C LYS A 138 3.13 3.58 19.39
N TRP A 139 4.32 3.02 19.54
CA TRP A 139 4.51 1.62 19.90
C TRP A 139 4.39 1.42 21.42
N ASN A 140 3.46 0.58 21.85
CA ASN A 140 3.17 0.33 23.27
C ASN A 140 3.94 -0.87 23.86
N GLY A 141 4.93 -1.42 23.16
CA GLY A 141 5.70 -2.59 23.57
C GLY A 141 7.21 -2.40 23.40
N LYS A 142 7.97 -3.49 23.61
CA LYS A 142 9.40 -3.49 23.27
C LYS A 142 9.54 -3.34 21.76
N TYR A 143 10.27 -2.32 21.34
CA TYR A 143 10.58 -2.13 19.93
C TYR A 143 11.70 -3.08 19.54
N GLU A 144 11.43 -4.03 18.65
CA GLU A 144 12.35 -5.12 18.33
C GLU A 144 13.30 -4.82 17.18
N ILE A 145 13.03 -3.77 16.40
CA ILE A 145 13.89 -3.37 15.28
C ILE A 145 15.04 -2.53 15.82
N GLU A 146 16.23 -3.12 15.93
CA GLU A 146 17.41 -2.43 16.43
C GLU A 146 18.01 -1.45 15.41
N ASN A 147 18.05 -1.83 14.12
CA ASN A 147 18.51 -1.00 13.00
C ASN A 147 17.72 -1.34 11.74
N GLY A 148 16.58 -0.69 11.56
CA GLY A 148 15.70 -0.88 10.41
C GLY A 148 16.09 -0.04 9.17
N PHE A 149 17.04 0.87 9.30
CA PHE A 149 17.44 1.76 8.20
C PHE A 149 18.09 0.98 7.06
N VAL A 150 17.72 1.35 5.85
CA VAL A 150 18.31 0.83 4.61
C VAL A 150 19.08 1.92 3.90
N LEU A 151 20.15 1.54 3.22
CA LEU A 151 20.91 2.45 2.37
C LEU A 151 20.16 2.73 1.06
N PRO A 152 20.40 3.86 0.39
CA PRO A 152 19.77 4.16 -0.91
C PRO A 152 20.01 3.08 -1.97
N GLU A 153 21.15 2.39 -1.92
CA GLU A 153 21.50 1.28 -2.80
C GLU A 153 20.52 0.11 -2.65
N LYS A 154 19.97 -0.12 -1.45
CA LYS A 154 18.96 -1.15 -1.22
C LYS A 154 17.64 -0.82 -1.92
N ILE A 155 17.19 0.43 -1.84
CA ILE A 155 16.00 0.90 -2.57
C ILE A 155 16.23 0.77 -4.08
N LYS A 156 17.41 1.14 -4.56
CA LYS A 156 17.80 0.97 -5.97
C LYS A 156 17.77 -0.51 -6.40
N GLU A 157 18.27 -1.43 -5.57
CA GLU A 157 18.18 -2.88 -5.82
C GLU A 157 16.73 -3.36 -6.02
N PHE A 158 15.81 -2.90 -5.17
CA PHE A 158 14.38 -3.18 -5.32
C PHE A 158 13.84 -2.65 -6.65
N THR A 159 14.10 -1.39 -6.96
CA THR A 159 13.66 -0.73 -8.19
C THR A 159 14.17 -1.49 -9.43
N GLU A 160 15.48 -1.73 -9.53
CA GLU A 160 16.10 -2.41 -10.68
C GLU A 160 15.56 -3.84 -10.85
N LEU A 161 15.34 -4.56 -9.75
CA LEU A 161 14.81 -5.92 -9.83
C LEU A 161 13.36 -5.95 -10.29
N PHE A 162 12.51 -5.05 -9.80
CA PHE A 162 11.11 -4.95 -10.21
C PHE A 162 11.01 -4.58 -11.70
N GLU A 163 11.72 -3.56 -12.14
CA GLU A 163 11.73 -3.11 -13.54
C GLU A 163 12.23 -4.20 -14.49
N LYS A 164 13.26 -4.95 -14.09
CA LYS A 164 13.77 -6.11 -14.84
C LYS A 164 12.70 -7.17 -15.08
N HIS A 165 11.71 -7.27 -14.20
CA HIS A 165 10.60 -8.23 -14.32
C HIS A 165 9.32 -7.59 -14.88
N GLY A 166 9.40 -6.36 -15.43
CA GLY A 166 8.27 -5.67 -16.04
C GLY A 166 7.28 -5.07 -15.06
N LEU A 167 7.65 -4.97 -13.77
CA LEU A 167 6.86 -4.31 -12.74
C LEU A 167 7.21 -2.81 -12.73
N LYS A 168 6.23 -1.96 -13.00
CA LYS A 168 6.42 -0.51 -13.11
C LYS A 168 6.73 0.10 -11.76
N THR A 169 7.85 0.80 -11.61
CA THR A 169 8.22 1.50 -10.37
C THR A 169 8.04 3.01 -10.48
N VAL A 170 7.82 3.66 -9.36
CA VAL A 170 7.75 5.12 -9.24
C VAL A 170 8.53 5.57 -8.01
N VAL A 171 9.00 6.81 -8.05
CA VAL A 171 9.64 7.51 -6.94
C VAL A 171 8.83 8.79 -6.71
N THR A 172 8.34 8.99 -5.50
CA THR A 172 7.60 10.21 -5.09
C THR A 172 8.45 11.09 -4.18
#